data_c80e700777ae601c19a1e86047c41859
#
_entry.id   c80e700777ae601c19a1e86047c41859
#
_cell.length_a   1.000
_cell.length_b   1.000
_cell.length_c   1.000
_cell.angle_alpha   90.00
_cell.angle_beta   90.00
_cell.angle_gamma   90.00
#
_symmetry.space_group_name_H-M   'P 1'
#
loop_
_entity.id
_entity.type
_entity.pdbx_description
1 polymer ?
#
loop_
_entity_poly.entity_id
_entity_poly.type
_entity_poly.pdbx_seq_one_letter_code
_entity_poly.pdbx_strand_id
1 'polypeptide(L)'
;MADNFTILVGTVGQGMNVSGDSGETWTKIRNPIPSECNIRALRTYPNNPHRILAGSDGLGLFRSEDNGVTWETVDSPIGDQQVWSVAIDPRDSDTIFAGTRPEGFRSRDGGKTWDKLSMGVIKECPIGTPRTTNIVVDPRDSNTIWAGIEVDGVYKSLDGGDNWVQMPELGPDPFHGDIHGMAITDSGVYCTSPFGFATSRDEGESWDYHYFPKFNQDDVRSYCRGMIVKPDNPDVMFVGNGDFIPGVIGCVQRTNDGGNNWAPVELPVMPNSVVYWLANNPEIPNVVAAATLFGYVYVSTDGGDEWTKLDKEFGEIRSIAVTPN
;
A
#
# COMPACT_ATOMS: atom_id res chain seq x y z
N MET A 1 16.76 -7.79 23.01
CA MET A 1 16.87 -6.78 21.94
C MET A 1 16.00 -7.33 20.83
N ALA A 2 15.12 -6.54 20.25
CA ALA A 2 14.41 -6.99 19.04
C ALA A 2 15.47 -7.32 17.97
N ASP A 3 15.25 -8.42 17.23
CA ASP A 3 16.13 -8.78 16.13
C ASP A 3 16.11 -7.64 15.10
N ASN A 4 17.24 -7.35 14.46
CA ASN A 4 17.32 -6.36 13.40
C ASN A 4 16.39 -6.77 12.24
N PHE A 5 15.82 -5.80 11.57
CA PHE A 5 14.97 -5.99 10.40
C PHE A 5 15.36 -4.99 9.31
N THR A 6 15.00 -5.30 8.08
CA THR A 6 15.25 -4.45 6.93
C THR A 6 14.08 -3.52 6.69
N ILE A 7 14.38 -2.26 6.36
CA ILE A 7 13.40 -1.26 5.91
C ILE A 7 13.78 -0.81 4.49
N LEU A 8 12.80 -0.81 3.60
CA LEU A 8 12.94 -0.26 2.25
C LEU A 8 12.04 0.97 2.11
N VAL A 9 12.58 2.04 1.56
CA VAL A 9 11.86 3.29 1.30
C VAL A 9 11.99 3.67 -0.17
N GLY A 10 10.85 3.70 -0.86
CA GLY A 10 10.73 4.18 -2.23
C GLY A 10 10.22 5.62 -2.26
N THR A 11 10.91 6.46 -3.04
CA THR A 11 10.67 7.91 -3.08
C THR A 11 10.32 8.40 -4.48
N VAL A 12 9.85 9.64 -4.56
CA VAL A 12 9.75 10.38 -5.83
C VAL A 12 11.03 11.16 -6.07
N GLY A 13 11.65 10.91 -7.23
CA GLY A 13 12.84 11.65 -7.69
C GLY A 13 14.13 11.35 -6.93
N GLN A 14 14.11 10.40 -5.98
CA GLN A 14 15.31 10.01 -5.23
C GLN A 14 15.53 8.49 -5.19
N GLY A 15 14.78 7.72 -6.00
CA GLY A 15 14.93 6.26 -6.11
C GLY A 15 14.55 5.52 -4.84
N MET A 16 15.36 4.53 -4.47
CA MET A 16 15.12 3.65 -3.33
C MET A 16 16.29 3.65 -2.35
N ASN A 17 15.97 3.57 -1.07
CA ASN A 17 16.93 3.41 0.03
C ASN A 17 16.58 2.15 0.83
N VAL A 18 17.60 1.46 1.33
CA VAL A 18 17.47 0.28 2.17
C VAL A 18 18.31 0.42 3.44
N SER A 19 17.79 -0.05 4.55
CA SER A 19 18.48 -0.20 5.83
C SER A 19 18.32 -1.64 6.29
N GLY A 20 19.40 -2.34 6.56
CA GLY A 20 19.42 -3.71 7.11
C GLY A 20 19.62 -3.75 8.62
N ASP A 21 19.59 -2.62 9.30
CA ASP A 21 19.86 -2.46 10.73
C ASP A 21 18.79 -1.62 11.45
N SER A 22 17.52 -1.86 11.07
CA SER A 22 16.33 -1.25 11.68
C SER A 22 16.29 0.28 11.57
N GLY A 23 16.96 0.85 10.54
CA GLY A 23 16.96 2.28 10.27
C GLY A 23 18.17 3.05 10.81
N GLU A 24 19.17 2.39 11.38
CA GLU A 24 20.40 3.03 11.89
C GLU A 24 21.26 3.56 10.74
N THR A 25 21.51 2.73 9.72
CA THR A 25 22.26 3.13 8.53
C THR A 25 21.49 2.87 7.24
N TRP A 26 21.78 3.65 6.20
CA TRP A 26 21.01 3.62 4.96
C TRP A 26 21.92 3.56 3.74
N THR A 27 21.59 2.65 2.83
CA THR A 27 22.22 2.52 1.52
C THR A 27 21.24 2.92 0.42
N LYS A 28 21.68 3.81 -0.46
CA LYS A 28 20.89 4.16 -1.66
C LYS A 28 21.14 3.15 -2.76
N ILE A 29 20.09 2.55 -3.28
CA ILE A 29 20.15 1.63 -4.43
C ILE A 29 20.43 2.45 -5.70
N ARG A 30 21.34 1.93 -6.55
CA ARG A 30 21.81 2.66 -7.74
C ARG A 30 21.73 1.86 -9.05
N ASN A 31 21.69 0.54 -8.97
CA ASN A 31 21.64 -0.34 -10.13
C ASN A 31 20.73 -1.53 -9.86
N PRO A 32 19.88 -1.92 -10.82
CA PRO A 32 19.52 -1.22 -12.06
C PRO A 32 18.54 -0.06 -11.84
N ILE A 33 18.13 0.21 -10.59
CA ILE A 33 17.20 1.26 -10.21
C ILE A 33 17.93 2.61 -10.28
N PRO A 34 17.54 3.52 -11.20
CA PRO A 34 18.17 4.83 -11.29
C PRO A 34 17.97 5.66 -10.03
N SER A 35 18.99 6.43 -9.66
CA SER A 35 18.98 7.25 -8.43
C SER A 35 17.88 8.29 -8.35
N GLU A 36 17.28 8.67 -9.49
CA GLU A 36 16.27 9.74 -9.58
C GLU A 36 14.89 9.20 -10.00
N CYS A 37 14.71 7.87 -10.06
CA CYS A 37 13.41 7.31 -10.41
C CYS A 37 12.39 7.43 -9.28
N ASN A 38 11.13 7.22 -9.64
CA ASN A 38 10.02 7.16 -8.70
C ASN A 38 9.70 5.70 -8.40
N ILE A 39 9.78 5.30 -7.13
CA ILE A 39 9.35 3.96 -6.67
C ILE A 39 8.04 4.13 -5.91
N ARG A 40 6.95 3.64 -6.51
CA ARG A 40 5.59 3.85 -6.00
C ARG A 40 4.99 2.66 -5.28
N ALA A 41 5.49 1.46 -5.54
CA ALA A 41 5.00 0.24 -4.94
C ALA A 41 6.16 -0.65 -4.48
N LEU A 42 6.01 -1.25 -3.31
CA LEU A 42 6.91 -2.25 -2.74
C LEU A 42 6.06 -3.38 -2.16
N ARG A 43 6.41 -4.62 -2.49
CA ARG A 43 5.72 -5.80 -1.94
C ARG A 43 6.72 -6.93 -1.71
N THR A 44 6.70 -7.49 -0.51
CA THR A 44 7.41 -8.73 -0.18
C THR A 44 6.63 -9.94 -0.71
N TYR A 45 7.34 -11.00 -1.09
CA TYR A 45 6.69 -12.24 -1.48
C TYR A 45 6.17 -13.00 -0.25
N PRO A 46 4.93 -13.48 -0.27
CA PRO A 46 4.33 -14.11 0.92
C PRO A 46 5.05 -15.35 1.42
N ASN A 47 5.68 -16.11 0.52
CA ASN A 47 6.41 -17.35 0.84
C ASN A 47 7.93 -17.16 0.97
N ASN A 48 8.42 -15.95 0.75
CA ASN A 48 9.83 -15.58 0.91
C ASN A 48 9.95 -14.06 1.17
N PRO A 49 10.02 -13.62 2.43
CA PRO A 49 10.02 -12.20 2.76
C PRO A 49 11.28 -11.45 2.30
N HIS A 50 12.38 -12.19 1.98
CA HIS A 50 13.59 -11.59 1.42
C HIS A 50 13.48 -11.30 -0.08
N ARG A 51 12.48 -11.87 -0.73
CA ARG A 51 12.16 -11.58 -2.13
C ARG A 51 11.19 -10.41 -2.20
N ILE A 52 11.52 -9.40 -3.00
CA ILE A 52 10.78 -8.13 -3.03
C ILE A 52 10.53 -7.72 -4.47
N LEU A 53 9.33 -7.26 -4.76
CA LEU A 53 8.95 -6.65 -6.02
C LEU A 53 8.73 -5.15 -5.83
N ALA A 54 9.32 -4.35 -6.72
CA ALA A 54 9.18 -2.90 -6.74
C ALA A 54 8.55 -2.43 -8.04
N GLY A 55 7.56 -1.55 -7.94
CA GLY A 55 6.93 -0.87 -9.07
C GLY A 55 7.41 0.57 -9.20
N SER A 56 7.75 0.96 -10.42
CA SER A 56 8.28 2.29 -10.71
C SER A 56 7.37 3.10 -11.65
N ASP A 57 7.73 4.35 -11.82
CA ASP A 57 7.07 5.27 -12.73
C ASP A 57 7.87 5.35 -14.03
N GLY A 58 7.40 4.67 -15.08
CA GLY A 58 8.00 4.68 -16.40
C GLY A 58 9.25 3.80 -16.59
N LEU A 59 9.55 2.89 -15.64
CA LEU A 59 10.66 1.94 -15.75
C LEU A 59 10.23 0.50 -15.43
N GLY A 60 8.91 0.24 -15.35
CA GLY A 60 8.34 -1.07 -15.09
C GLY A 60 8.61 -1.59 -13.67
N LEU A 61 9.03 -2.84 -13.60
CA LEU A 61 9.19 -3.59 -12.35
C LEU A 61 10.65 -3.96 -12.10
N PHE A 62 11.02 -3.97 -10.83
CA PHE A 62 12.32 -4.46 -10.35
C PHE A 62 12.10 -5.53 -9.29
N ARG A 63 12.99 -6.52 -9.22
CA ARG A 63 12.94 -7.61 -8.25
C ARG A 63 14.26 -7.75 -7.52
N SER A 64 14.19 -8.01 -6.22
CA SER A 64 15.28 -8.41 -5.36
C SER A 64 15.01 -9.82 -4.85
N GLU A 65 16.06 -10.64 -4.73
CA GLU A 65 16.04 -11.98 -4.15
C GLU A 65 16.80 -12.03 -2.80
N ASP A 66 17.39 -10.92 -2.37
CA ASP A 66 18.35 -10.83 -1.27
C ASP A 66 18.04 -9.67 -0.32
N ASN A 67 16.76 -9.50 0.01
CA ASN A 67 16.31 -8.51 0.99
C ASN A 67 16.58 -7.05 0.58
N GLY A 68 16.56 -6.76 -0.72
CA GLY A 68 16.73 -5.42 -1.26
C GLY A 68 18.19 -4.98 -1.44
N VAL A 69 19.17 -5.87 -1.25
CA VAL A 69 20.60 -5.56 -1.43
C VAL A 69 20.95 -5.43 -2.90
N THR A 70 20.51 -6.39 -3.72
CA THR A 70 20.66 -6.34 -5.18
C THR A 70 19.32 -6.44 -5.88
N TRP A 71 19.25 -5.89 -7.09
CA TRP A 71 18.02 -5.80 -7.87
C TRP A 71 18.26 -6.20 -9.32
N GLU A 72 17.23 -6.72 -9.95
CA GLU A 72 17.18 -6.97 -11.39
C GLU A 72 15.93 -6.31 -11.99
N THR A 73 15.99 -5.96 -13.27
CA THR A 73 14.80 -5.52 -14.01
C THR A 73 13.96 -6.73 -14.40
N VAL A 74 12.66 -6.67 -14.15
CA VAL A 74 11.72 -7.68 -14.64
C VAL A 74 11.33 -7.31 -16.08
N ASP A 75 11.63 -8.20 -17.04
CA ASP A 75 11.21 -8.01 -18.42
C ASP A 75 9.67 -8.07 -18.52
N SER A 76 9.07 -6.99 -18.93
CA SER A 76 7.62 -6.88 -18.94
C SER A 76 7.15 -5.81 -19.95
N PRO A 77 5.91 -5.90 -20.46
CA PRO A 77 5.31 -4.87 -21.33
C PRO A 77 4.93 -3.58 -20.57
N ILE A 78 5.30 -3.48 -19.28
CA ILE A 78 4.89 -2.39 -18.37
C ILE A 78 5.96 -1.28 -18.33
N GLY A 79 7.05 -1.38 -19.09
CA GLY A 79 8.24 -0.54 -18.97
C GLY A 79 8.02 0.97 -19.06
N ASP A 80 6.98 1.43 -19.77
CA ASP A 80 6.62 2.84 -19.91
C ASP A 80 5.42 3.26 -19.05
N GLN A 81 4.88 2.34 -18.23
CA GLN A 81 3.70 2.59 -17.41
C GLN A 81 4.07 3.10 -16.02
N GLN A 82 3.11 3.82 -15.40
CA GLN A 82 3.16 4.14 -13.98
C GLN A 82 2.63 2.95 -13.18
N VAL A 83 3.48 2.25 -12.43
CA VAL A 83 3.07 1.15 -11.56
C VAL A 83 2.72 1.69 -10.18
N TRP A 84 1.45 1.69 -9.84
CA TRP A 84 0.92 2.23 -8.58
C TRP A 84 0.75 1.19 -7.49
N SER A 85 0.54 -0.06 -7.86
CA SER A 85 0.40 -1.17 -6.93
C SER A 85 0.99 -2.44 -7.49
N VAL A 86 1.46 -3.31 -6.61
CA VAL A 86 1.87 -4.68 -6.94
C VAL A 86 1.26 -5.64 -5.93
N ALA A 87 0.79 -6.77 -6.41
CA ALA A 87 0.27 -7.85 -5.58
C ALA A 87 0.86 -9.19 -6.03
N ILE A 88 1.05 -10.09 -5.08
CA ILE A 88 1.53 -11.44 -5.30
C ILE A 88 0.52 -12.36 -4.63
N ASP A 89 0.08 -13.38 -5.35
CA ASP A 89 -0.84 -14.36 -4.80
C ASP A 89 -0.20 -15.08 -3.60
N PRO A 90 -0.83 -15.06 -2.41
CA PRO A 90 -0.26 -15.70 -1.23
C PRO A 90 -0.17 -17.23 -1.31
N ARG A 91 -0.89 -17.84 -2.25
CA ARG A 91 -0.90 -19.31 -2.47
C ARG A 91 -0.05 -19.73 -3.67
N ASP A 92 0.20 -18.81 -4.62
CA ASP A 92 0.97 -19.04 -5.84
C ASP A 92 1.83 -17.83 -6.18
N SER A 93 3.07 -17.83 -5.73
CA SER A 93 4.01 -16.72 -5.92
C SER A 93 4.42 -16.47 -7.37
N ASP A 94 4.05 -17.36 -8.30
CA ASP A 94 4.23 -17.12 -9.73
C ASP A 94 3.10 -16.26 -10.31
N THR A 95 1.97 -16.13 -9.60
CA THR A 95 0.88 -15.23 -9.97
C THR A 95 1.10 -13.84 -9.35
N ILE A 96 1.33 -12.86 -10.22
CA ILE A 96 1.69 -11.49 -9.87
C ILE A 96 0.76 -10.52 -10.60
N PHE A 97 0.34 -9.48 -9.91
CA PHE A 97 -0.43 -8.38 -10.47
C PHE A 97 0.33 -7.07 -10.34
N ALA A 98 0.20 -6.21 -11.35
CA ALA A 98 0.69 -4.84 -11.34
C ALA A 98 -0.44 -3.89 -11.73
N GLY A 99 -0.86 -3.05 -10.81
CA GLY A 99 -1.82 -1.98 -11.05
C GLY A 99 -1.12 -0.78 -11.68
N THR A 100 -1.62 -0.34 -12.81
CA THR A 100 -0.99 0.72 -13.61
C THR A 100 -1.96 1.89 -13.86
N ARG A 101 -1.61 2.73 -14.80
CA ARG A 101 -2.44 3.82 -15.30
C ARG A 101 -2.57 3.71 -16.82
N PRO A 102 -3.73 3.38 -17.39
CA PRO A 102 -4.93 2.82 -16.73
C PRO A 102 -4.79 1.31 -16.43
N GLU A 103 -5.77 0.76 -15.69
CA GLU A 103 -5.96 -0.69 -15.46
C GLU A 103 -4.72 -1.40 -14.87
N GLY A 104 -4.32 -2.55 -15.42
CA GLY A 104 -3.19 -3.32 -14.88
C GLY A 104 -2.78 -4.48 -15.75
N PHE A 105 -1.87 -5.28 -15.20
CA PHE A 105 -1.31 -6.47 -15.83
C PHE A 105 -1.25 -7.61 -14.82
N ARG A 106 -1.29 -8.84 -15.33
CA ARG A 106 -1.12 -10.08 -14.58
C ARG A 106 -0.07 -10.97 -15.24
N SER A 107 0.79 -11.57 -14.43
CA SER A 107 1.64 -12.71 -14.81
C SER A 107 1.18 -13.94 -14.03
N ARG A 108 1.30 -15.12 -14.65
CA ARG A 108 1.05 -16.43 -14.03
C ARG A 108 2.30 -17.33 -14.07
N ASP A 109 3.46 -16.78 -14.36
CA ASP A 109 4.72 -17.53 -14.55
C ASP A 109 5.93 -16.83 -13.92
N GLY A 110 5.70 -16.11 -12.82
CA GLY A 110 6.73 -15.42 -12.06
C GLY A 110 7.27 -14.15 -12.74
N GLY A 111 6.48 -13.54 -13.62
CA GLY A 111 6.83 -12.30 -14.30
C GLY A 111 7.53 -12.49 -15.64
N LYS A 112 7.51 -13.70 -16.23
CA LYS A 112 8.12 -13.97 -17.55
C LYS A 112 7.19 -13.54 -18.69
N THR A 113 5.89 -13.77 -18.54
CA THR A 113 4.86 -13.30 -19.49
C THR A 113 3.76 -12.53 -18.74
N TRP A 114 3.09 -11.61 -19.44
CA TRP A 114 2.12 -10.72 -18.85
C TRP A 114 0.88 -10.55 -19.73
N ASP A 115 -0.30 -10.69 -19.14
CA ASP A 115 -1.58 -10.37 -19.75
C ASP A 115 -2.03 -9.01 -19.27
N LYS A 116 -2.53 -8.17 -20.19
CA LYS A 116 -3.20 -6.92 -19.81
C LYS A 116 -4.58 -7.26 -19.23
N LEU A 117 -4.90 -6.66 -18.08
CA LEU A 117 -6.24 -6.75 -17.48
C LEU A 117 -7.22 -5.82 -18.24
N SER A 118 -8.47 -6.25 -18.34
CA SER A 118 -9.57 -5.48 -18.92
C SER A 118 -10.67 -5.35 -17.88
N MET A 119 -10.49 -4.41 -16.95
CA MET A 119 -11.40 -4.21 -15.82
C MET A 119 -12.64 -3.38 -16.18
N GLY A 120 -12.59 -2.64 -17.30
CA GLY A 120 -13.67 -1.75 -17.70
C GLY A 120 -13.69 -0.42 -16.96
N VAL A 121 -12.54 -0.03 -16.41
CA VAL A 121 -12.34 1.25 -15.72
C VAL A 121 -12.71 2.42 -16.61
N ILE A 122 -13.32 3.47 -16.06
CA ILE A 122 -13.65 4.69 -16.81
C ILE A 122 -12.40 5.30 -17.44
N LYS A 123 -12.55 5.91 -18.61
CA LYS A 123 -11.41 6.46 -19.36
C LYS A 123 -10.81 7.71 -18.73
N GLU A 124 -11.64 8.48 -18.02
CA GLU A 124 -11.27 9.76 -17.45
C GLU A 124 -12.11 10.05 -16.20
N CYS A 125 -11.48 10.57 -15.15
CA CYS A 125 -12.11 11.02 -13.93
C CYS A 125 -11.69 12.48 -13.64
N PRO A 126 -12.21 13.16 -12.59
CA PRO A 126 -11.87 14.55 -12.27
C PRO A 126 -10.37 14.86 -12.12
N ILE A 127 -9.55 13.85 -11.88
CA ILE A 127 -8.10 13.96 -11.69
C ILE A 127 -7.30 13.35 -12.86
N GLY A 128 -7.94 13.11 -14.01
CA GLY A 128 -7.37 12.57 -15.24
C GLY A 128 -7.64 11.09 -15.43
N THR A 129 -6.74 10.36 -16.09
CA THR A 129 -6.87 8.91 -16.27
C THR A 129 -6.75 8.20 -14.93
N PRO A 130 -7.73 7.36 -14.52
CA PRO A 130 -7.69 6.64 -13.25
C PRO A 130 -6.47 5.74 -13.10
N ARG A 131 -6.06 5.54 -11.86
CA ARG A 131 -4.98 4.65 -11.47
C ARG A 131 -5.54 3.43 -10.74
N THR A 132 -4.97 2.26 -10.98
CA THR A 132 -5.20 1.09 -10.14
C THR A 132 -4.29 1.19 -8.93
N THR A 133 -4.80 1.83 -7.89
CA THR A 133 -4.04 2.17 -6.67
C THR A 133 -3.82 0.97 -5.77
N ASN A 134 -4.69 -0.04 -5.87
CA ASN A 134 -4.60 -1.29 -5.12
C ASN A 134 -5.01 -2.48 -5.98
N ILE A 135 -4.30 -3.59 -5.83
CA ILE A 135 -4.76 -4.92 -6.20
C ILE A 135 -4.50 -5.82 -4.99
N VAL A 136 -5.49 -6.61 -4.61
CA VAL A 136 -5.38 -7.57 -3.51
C VAL A 136 -5.94 -8.90 -3.97
N VAL A 137 -5.12 -9.95 -3.89
CA VAL A 137 -5.60 -11.34 -4.05
C VAL A 137 -6.21 -11.77 -2.73
N ASP A 138 -7.42 -12.30 -2.77
CA ASP A 138 -8.08 -12.78 -1.56
C ASP A 138 -7.26 -13.93 -0.95
N PRO A 139 -6.82 -13.81 0.30
CA PRO A 139 -6.00 -14.85 0.92
C PRO A 139 -6.73 -16.19 1.08
N ARG A 140 -8.07 -16.19 0.94
CA ARG A 140 -8.91 -17.38 1.04
C ARG A 140 -9.07 -18.11 -0.30
N ASP A 141 -8.99 -17.37 -1.43
CA ASP A 141 -9.22 -17.91 -2.78
C ASP A 141 -8.44 -17.14 -3.84
N SER A 142 -7.48 -17.78 -4.50
CA SER A 142 -6.65 -17.19 -5.56
C SER A 142 -7.43 -16.79 -6.83
N ASN A 143 -8.67 -17.22 -7.00
CA ASN A 143 -9.52 -16.75 -8.09
C ASN A 143 -10.21 -15.42 -7.77
N THR A 144 -10.33 -15.09 -6.50
CA THR A 144 -10.96 -13.85 -6.06
C THR A 144 -9.93 -12.74 -5.96
N ILE A 145 -10.05 -11.75 -6.85
CA ILE A 145 -9.14 -10.60 -6.92
C ILE A 145 -9.96 -9.32 -6.72
N TRP A 146 -9.43 -8.42 -5.92
CA TRP A 146 -10.01 -7.11 -5.69
C TRP A 146 -9.09 -6.02 -6.24
N ALA A 147 -9.67 -5.01 -6.87
CA ALA A 147 -8.94 -3.84 -7.34
C ALA A 147 -9.59 -2.55 -6.86
N GLY A 148 -8.79 -1.67 -6.27
CA GLY A 148 -9.18 -0.31 -5.90
C GLY A 148 -8.71 0.65 -6.97
N ILE A 149 -9.66 1.41 -7.52
CA ILE A 149 -9.43 2.35 -8.61
C ILE A 149 -9.61 3.78 -8.10
N GLU A 150 -8.74 4.67 -8.54
CA GLU A 150 -8.81 6.09 -8.22
C GLU A 150 -10.09 6.71 -8.81
N VAL A 151 -10.96 7.19 -7.93
CA VAL A 151 -12.26 7.85 -8.27
C VAL A 151 -13.24 6.96 -9.07
N ASP A 152 -12.98 5.66 -9.17
CA ASP A 152 -13.85 4.71 -9.90
C ASP A 152 -14.27 3.50 -9.04
N GLY A 153 -13.93 3.52 -7.76
CA GLY A 153 -14.42 2.55 -6.78
C GLY A 153 -13.66 1.24 -6.75
N VAL A 154 -14.37 0.19 -6.36
CA VAL A 154 -13.85 -1.15 -6.15
C VAL A 154 -14.34 -2.08 -7.26
N TYR A 155 -13.45 -2.90 -7.77
CA TYR A 155 -13.74 -3.96 -8.74
C TYR A 155 -13.39 -5.32 -8.16
N LYS A 156 -14.17 -6.34 -8.50
CA LYS A 156 -13.98 -7.73 -8.07
C LYS A 156 -13.95 -8.66 -9.26
N SER A 157 -13.02 -9.60 -9.26
CA SER A 157 -12.97 -10.75 -10.15
C SER A 157 -13.14 -12.04 -9.34
N LEU A 158 -13.80 -13.05 -9.90
CA LEU A 158 -13.97 -14.39 -9.33
C LEU A 158 -13.29 -15.48 -10.17
N ASP A 159 -12.50 -15.11 -11.16
CA ASP A 159 -11.85 -16.01 -12.11
C ASP A 159 -10.36 -15.66 -12.34
N GLY A 160 -9.71 -15.17 -11.29
CA GLY A 160 -8.28 -14.84 -11.30
C GLY A 160 -7.93 -13.61 -12.13
N GLY A 161 -8.89 -12.70 -12.38
CA GLY A 161 -8.70 -11.45 -13.09
C GLY A 161 -9.03 -11.52 -14.58
N ASP A 162 -9.72 -12.57 -15.05
CA ASP A 162 -10.16 -12.66 -16.45
C ASP A 162 -11.40 -11.79 -16.72
N ASN A 163 -12.37 -11.78 -15.79
CA ASN A 163 -13.54 -10.92 -15.84
C ASN A 163 -13.68 -10.13 -14.54
N TRP A 164 -14.23 -8.91 -14.64
CA TRP A 164 -14.36 -7.98 -13.52
C TRP A 164 -15.76 -7.40 -13.42
N VAL A 165 -16.21 -7.17 -12.20
CA VAL A 165 -17.46 -6.52 -11.88
C VAL A 165 -17.16 -5.34 -10.95
N GLN A 166 -17.69 -4.16 -11.28
CA GLN A 166 -17.64 -3.01 -10.38
C GLN A 166 -18.60 -3.22 -9.22
N MET A 167 -18.12 -3.02 -8.00
CA MET A 167 -18.91 -3.14 -6.79
C MET A 167 -19.77 -1.88 -6.57
N PRO A 168 -20.84 -1.95 -5.74
CA PRO A 168 -21.62 -0.79 -5.35
C PRO A 168 -20.79 0.36 -4.77
N GLU A 169 -21.30 1.58 -4.91
CA GLU A 169 -20.66 2.79 -4.42
C GLU A 169 -20.42 2.74 -2.90
N LEU A 170 -19.25 3.18 -2.44
CA LEU A 170 -18.88 3.19 -1.03
C LEU A 170 -19.56 4.31 -0.23
N GLY A 171 -20.12 5.30 -0.91
CA GLY A 171 -20.80 6.43 -0.29
C GLY A 171 -21.31 7.42 -1.32
N PRO A 172 -22.03 8.46 -0.90
CA PRO A 172 -22.80 9.34 -1.79
C PRO A 172 -21.98 10.35 -2.60
N ASP A 173 -20.72 10.55 -2.27
CA ASP A 173 -19.83 11.47 -2.99
C ASP A 173 -18.88 10.64 -3.88
N PRO A 174 -18.62 11.01 -5.15
CA PRO A 174 -17.73 10.26 -6.03
C PRO A 174 -16.33 9.98 -5.45
N PHE A 175 -15.82 10.86 -4.60
CA PHE A 175 -14.53 10.65 -3.94
C PHE A 175 -14.55 9.59 -2.81
N HIS A 176 -15.70 9.03 -2.43
CA HIS A 176 -15.73 7.79 -1.64
C HIS A 176 -15.17 6.62 -2.46
N GLY A 177 -15.30 6.67 -3.78
CA GLY A 177 -14.70 5.73 -4.73
C GLY A 177 -13.25 6.02 -5.11
N ASP A 178 -12.59 7.03 -4.54
CA ASP A 178 -11.15 7.26 -4.73
C ASP A 178 -10.36 6.35 -3.76
N ILE A 179 -10.13 5.11 -4.18
CA ILE A 179 -9.57 4.08 -3.31
C ILE A 179 -8.06 4.29 -3.13
N HIS A 180 -7.63 4.41 -1.89
CA HIS A 180 -6.25 4.65 -1.51
C HIS A 180 -5.54 3.46 -0.86
N GLY A 181 -6.24 2.68 -0.08
CA GLY A 181 -5.77 1.47 0.56
C GLY A 181 -6.85 0.40 0.56
N MET A 182 -6.46 -0.86 0.57
CA MET A 182 -7.40 -1.99 0.60
C MET A 182 -6.79 -3.16 1.35
N ALA A 183 -7.61 -3.86 2.14
CA ALA A 183 -7.26 -5.10 2.79
C ALA A 183 -8.45 -6.04 2.86
N ILE A 184 -8.16 -7.34 2.93
CA ILE A 184 -9.16 -8.40 3.00
C ILE A 184 -8.77 -9.34 4.14
N THR A 185 -9.75 -9.68 4.97
CA THR A 185 -9.63 -10.66 6.05
C THR A 185 -10.85 -11.60 6.02
N ASP A 186 -10.86 -12.59 6.88
CA ASP A 186 -12.04 -13.43 7.07
C ASP A 186 -13.28 -12.65 7.53
N SER A 187 -13.06 -11.48 8.16
CA SER A 187 -14.14 -10.65 8.69
C SER A 187 -14.69 -9.64 7.71
N GLY A 188 -14.05 -9.40 6.56
CA GLY A 188 -14.56 -8.47 5.54
C GLY A 188 -13.52 -7.88 4.62
N VAL A 189 -14.00 -6.97 3.78
CA VAL A 189 -13.23 -6.16 2.84
C VAL A 189 -13.18 -4.74 3.36
N TYR A 190 -12.00 -4.15 3.35
CA TYR A 190 -11.74 -2.85 3.92
C TYR A 190 -11.07 -1.95 2.90
N CYS A 191 -11.50 -0.69 2.84
CA CYS A 191 -10.94 0.32 1.94
C CYS A 191 -10.73 1.65 2.67
N THR A 192 -9.71 2.39 2.27
CA THR A 192 -9.58 3.80 2.60
C THR A 192 -9.82 4.66 1.37
N SER A 193 -10.43 5.82 1.57
CA SER A 193 -10.57 6.87 0.56
C SER A 193 -10.27 8.23 1.20
N PRO A 194 -10.25 9.34 0.44
CA PRO A 194 -9.98 10.67 1.01
C PRO A 194 -10.81 11.04 2.24
N PHE A 195 -11.96 10.42 2.45
CA PHE A 195 -12.89 10.81 3.52
C PHE A 195 -12.84 9.92 4.74
N GLY A 196 -12.32 8.70 4.64
CA GLY A 196 -12.35 7.79 5.76
C GLY A 196 -12.09 6.33 5.39
N PHE A 197 -12.78 5.46 6.08
CA PHE A 197 -12.61 4.02 6.06
C PHE A 197 -13.95 3.33 5.77
N ALA A 198 -13.99 2.50 4.74
CA ALA A 198 -15.15 1.72 4.36
C ALA A 198 -14.97 0.25 4.72
N THR A 199 -16.03 -0.39 5.20
CA THR A 199 -16.07 -1.81 5.55
C THR A 199 -17.23 -2.48 4.85
N SER A 200 -16.97 -3.60 4.17
CA SER A 200 -18.00 -4.52 3.71
C SER A 200 -17.90 -5.84 4.45
N ARG A 201 -19.03 -6.35 4.94
CA ARG A 201 -19.16 -7.64 5.63
C ARG A 201 -19.88 -8.70 4.76
N ASP A 202 -20.23 -8.35 3.53
CA ASP A 202 -21.03 -9.13 2.58
C ASP A 202 -20.37 -9.21 1.20
N GLU A 203 -19.05 -9.35 1.18
CA GLU A 203 -18.26 -9.53 -0.04
C GLU A 203 -18.38 -8.37 -1.05
N GLY A 204 -18.56 -7.15 -0.56
CA GLY A 204 -18.61 -5.93 -1.37
C GLY A 204 -20.00 -5.50 -1.81
N GLU A 205 -21.07 -6.22 -1.42
CA GLU A 205 -22.45 -5.90 -1.83
C GLU A 205 -23.00 -4.65 -1.13
N SER A 206 -22.51 -4.36 0.08
CA SER A 206 -22.79 -3.12 0.80
C SER A 206 -21.60 -2.62 1.61
N TRP A 207 -21.62 -1.33 1.95
CA TRP A 207 -20.51 -0.67 2.63
C TRP A 207 -21.00 0.16 3.80
N ASP A 208 -20.38 -0.05 4.98
CA ASP A 208 -20.42 0.86 6.12
C ASP A 208 -19.23 1.82 6.05
N TYR A 209 -19.48 3.12 6.29
CA TYR A 209 -18.45 4.13 6.14
C TYR A 209 -18.19 4.89 7.44
N HIS A 210 -16.91 4.89 7.88
CA HIS A 210 -16.43 5.60 9.06
C HIS A 210 -15.64 6.84 8.65
N TYR A 211 -16.04 8.01 9.16
CA TYR A 211 -15.35 9.28 8.97
C TYR A 211 -14.46 9.57 10.17
N PHE A 212 -13.17 9.75 9.93
CA PHE A 212 -12.27 10.16 11.01
C PHE A 212 -12.48 11.61 11.41
N PRO A 213 -12.17 11.98 12.69
CA PRO A 213 -12.23 13.36 13.14
C PRO A 213 -11.37 14.28 12.27
N LYS A 214 -11.84 15.51 12.10
CA LYS A 214 -11.13 16.55 11.39
C LYS A 214 -9.94 17.05 12.22
N PHE A 215 -8.88 17.50 11.58
CA PHE A 215 -7.71 18.04 12.27
C PHE A 215 -7.90 19.47 12.76
N ASN A 216 -8.72 20.28 12.07
CA ASN A 216 -9.09 21.61 12.48
C ASN A 216 -10.56 21.91 12.12
N GLN A 217 -11.10 23.05 12.57
CA GLN A 217 -12.52 23.40 12.36
C GLN A 217 -12.86 23.71 10.90
N ASP A 218 -11.88 24.13 10.12
CA ASP A 218 -12.06 24.50 8.72
C ASP A 218 -11.93 23.28 7.79
N ASP A 219 -11.37 22.16 8.31
CA ASP A 219 -11.22 20.91 7.54
C ASP A 219 -12.58 20.29 7.28
N VAL A 220 -12.86 20.10 6.01
CA VAL A 220 -14.06 19.38 5.58
C VAL A 220 -13.90 17.87 5.80
N ARG A 221 -12.66 17.37 5.80
CA ARG A 221 -12.34 15.94 5.74
C ARG A 221 -11.02 15.63 6.41
N SER A 222 -10.92 14.43 6.98
CA SER A 222 -9.65 13.80 7.29
C SER A 222 -9.19 13.03 6.04
N TYR A 223 -8.06 13.38 5.46
CA TYR A 223 -7.56 12.75 4.24
C TYR A 223 -6.85 11.44 4.59
N CYS A 224 -7.45 10.29 4.21
CA CYS A 224 -6.90 8.98 4.48
C CYS A 224 -6.12 8.42 3.30
N ARG A 225 -5.07 7.65 3.58
CA ARG A 225 -4.21 7.00 2.58
C ARG A 225 -4.03 5.51 2.87
N GLY A 226 -2.79 5.07 3.07
CA GLY A 226 -2.49 3.67 3.25
C GLY A 226 -3.14 3.06 4.49
N MET A 227 -3.39 1.77 4.43
CA MET A 227 -3.84 0.96 5.55
C MET A 227 -3.09 -0.37 5.58
N ILE A 228 -3.01 -0.95 6.76
CA ILE A 228 -2.53 -2.31 6.97
C ILE A 228 -3.38 -3.02 8.02
N VAL A 229 -3.43 -4.35 7.91
CA VAL A 229 -3.95 -5.26 8.91
C VAL A 229 -2.79 -5.95 9.59
N LYS A 230 -2.81 -6.07 10.93
CA LYS A 230 -1.76 -6.77 11.68
C LYS A 230 -1.81 -8.27 11.33
N PRO A 231 -0.70 -8.89 10.89
CA PRO A 231 -0.75 -10.23 10.30
C PRO A 231 -1.16 -11.34 11.27
N ASP A 232 -0.82 -11.20 12.56
CA ASP A 232 -1.11 -12.16 13.62
C ASP A 232 -2.40 -11.84 14.40
N ASN A 233 -3.03 -10.69 14.12
CA ASN A 233 -4.30 -10.29 14.72
C ASN A 233 -5.09 -9.39 13.76
N PRO A 234 -5.99 -9.93 12.94
CA PRO A 234 -6.73 -9.17 11.93
C PRO A 234 -7.73 -8.15 12.50
N ASP A 235 -8.03 -8.19 13.80
CA ASP A 235 -8.82 -7.14 14.45
C ASP A 235 -8.03 -5.85 14.68
N VAL A 236 -6.69 -5.92 14.63
CA VAL A 236 -5.81 -4.76 14.73
C VAL A 236 -5.46 -4.26 13.34
N MET A 237 -5.85 -3.02 13.06
CA MET A 237 -5.56 -2.34 11.80
C MET A 237 -5.03 -0.94 12.05
N PHE A 238 -4.29 -0.44 11.09
CA PHE A 238 -3.76 0.92 11.10
C PHE A 238 -4.12 1.64 9.80
N VAL A 239 -4.47 2.91 9.92
CA VAL A 239 -4.75 3.82 8.79
C VAL A 239 -3.91 5.08 8.94
N GLY A 240 -3.21 5.45 7.89
CA GLY A 240 -2.54 6.74 7.78
C GLY A 240 -3.50 7.80 7.31
N ASN A 241 -3.57 8.92 8.02
CA ASN A 241 -4.39 10.07 7.61
C ASN A 241 -3.68 11.41 7.84
N GLY A 242 -4.31 12.49 7.42
CA GLY A 242 -3.83 13.85 7.59
C GLY A 242 -4.91 14.88 7.31
N ASP A 243 -4.56 16.15 7.43
CA ASP A 243 -5.47 17.26 7.13
C ASP A 243 -5.80 17.38 5.65
N PHE A 244 -4.83 17.10 4.78
CA PHE A 244 -4.96 17.17 3.32
C PHE A 244 -3.81 16.39 2.65
N ILE A 245 -3.67 16.50 1.31
CA ILE A 245 -2.51 16.04 0.55
C ILE A 245 -1.84 17.22 -0.20
N PRO A 246 -0.57 17.52 0.09
CA PRO A 246 0.34 16.84 1.02
C PRO A 246 0.03 17.11 2.50
N GLY A 247 -0.72 18.18 2.83
CA GLY A 247 -1.05 18.59 4.18
C GLY A 247 0.15 19.09 4.98
N VAL A 248 -0.10 19.42 6.25
CA VAL A 248 0.90 19.88 7.22
C VAL A 248 0.84 19.11 8.54
N ILE A 249 -0.19 18.27 8.70
CA ILE A 249 -0.42 17.42 9.86
C ILE A 249 -0.76 16.01 9.38
N GLY A 250 -0.27 15.01 10.10
CA GLY A 250 -0.62 13.61 9.88
C GLY A 250 -0.89 12.88 11.19
N CYS A 251 -1.49 11.71 11.07
CA CYS A 251 -1.78 10.83 12.18
C CYS A 251 -1.80 9.38 11.71
N VAL A 252 -1.53 8.47 12.62
CA VAL A 252 -1.84 7.05 12.47
C VAL A 252 -3.06 6.76 13.33
N GLN A 253 -4.11 6.23 12.73
CA GLN A 253 -5.28 5.72 13.42
C GLN A 253 -5.12 4.22 13.65
N ARG A 254 -5.57 3.72 14.79
CA ARG A 254 -5.56 2.30 15.14
C ARG A 254 -6.94 1.83 15.58
N THR A 255 -7.32 0.65 15.14
CA THR A 255 -8.43 -0.13 15.69
C THR A 255 -7.90 -1.40 16.33
N ASN A 256 -8.61 -1.94 17.31
CA ASN A 256 -8.35 -3.24 17.93
C ASN A 256 -9.58 -4.17 17.88
N ASP A 257 -10.58 -3.81 17.09
CA ASP A 257 -11.89 -4.49 17.03
C ASP A 257 -12.45 -4.60 15.60
N GLY A 258 -11.56 -4.78 14.62
CA GLY A 258 -11.93 -4.99 13.22
C GLY A 258 -12.56 -3.78 12.55
N GLY A 259 -12.16 -2.56 12.97
CA GLY A 259 -12.61 -1.31 12.35
C GLY A 259 -13.87 -0.70 12.94
N ASN A 260 -14.41 -1.25 14.04
CA ASN A 260 -15.62 -0.69 14.67
C ASN A 260 -15.31 0.58 15.49
N ASN A 261 -14.18 0.63 16.18
CA ASN A 261 -13.71 1.79 16.92
C ASN A 261 -12.28 2.14 16.55
N TRP A 262 -11.98 3.44 16.47
CA TRP A 262 -10.67 3.95 16.08
C TRP A 262 -10.16 4.98 17.10
N ALA A 263 -8.85 4.97 17.33
CA ALA A 263 -8.17 5.94 18.16
C ALA A 263 -6.86 6.38 17.49
N PRO A 264 -6.46 7.66 17.64
CA PRO A 264 -5.16 8.11 17.19
C PRO A 264 -4.04 7.47 18.00
N VAL A 265 -2.96 7.09 17.34
CA VAL A 265 -1.73 6.63 17.96
C VAL A 265 -0.90 7.83 18.40
N GLU A 266 -0.30 7.76 19.58
CA GLU A 266 0.65 8.75 20.04
C GLU A 266 2.00 8.54 19.34
N LEU A 267 2.44 9.53 18.56
CA LEU A 267 3.72 9.52 17.87
C LEU A 267 4.70 10.47 18.59
N PRO A 268 6.00 10.12 18.71
CA PRO A 268 6.98 10.89 19.47
C PRO A 268 7.24 12.29 18.89
N VAL A 269 6.99 12.48 17.61
CA VAL A 269 7.08 13.74 16.89
C VAL A 269 5.86 13.84 15.98
N MET A 270 5.25 15.01 15.91
CA MET A 270 4.10 15.24 15.02
C MET A 270 4.52 15.03 13.55
N PRO A 271 3.76 14.25 12.78
CA PRO A 271 3.99 14.09 11.34
C PRO A 271 3.98 15.44 10.60
N ASN A 272 4.95 15.62 9.70
CA ASN A 272 5.14 16.85 8.93
C ASN A 272 4.23 16.97 7.68
N SER A 273 3.40 15.99 7.46
CA SER A 273 2.43 15.88 6.36
C SER A 273 1.54 14.66 6.59
N VAL A 274 0.60 14.38 5.71
CA VAL A 274 -0.20 13.17 5.76
C VAL A 274 0.68 11.93 5.96
N VAL A 275 0.28 11.01 6.85
CA VAL A 275 0.87 9.66 6.91
C VAL A 275 0.38 8.89 5.69
N TYR A 276 1.29 8.65 4.75
CA TYR A 276 0.94 8.25 3.40
C TYR A 276 0.93 6.73 3.21
N TRP A 277 1.92 6.04 3.77
CA TRP A 277 2.03 4.58 3.70
C TRP A 277 2.34 3.97 5.06
N LEU A 278 1.92 2.72 5.19
CA LEU A 278 2.18 1.84 6.31
C LEU A 278 2.72 0.53 5.78
N ALA A 279 3.53 -0.17 6.60
CA ALA A 279 4.06 -1.47 6.27
C ALA A 279 4.15 -2.37 7.50
N ASN A 280 3.95 -3.65 7.30
CA ASN A 280 4.20 -4.74 8.23
C ASN A 280 4.65 -5.98 7.46
N ASN A 281 5.02 -7.04 8.19
CA ASN A 281 5.40 -8.31 7.58
C ASN A 281 4.96 -9.49 8.48
N PRO A 282 4.40 -10.57 7.92
CA PRO A 282 3.92 -11.72 8.70
C PRO A 282 4.97 -12.42 9.56
N GLU A 283 6.24 -12.41 9.14
CA GLU A 283 7.32 -13.06 9.90
C GLU A 283 7.84 -12.19 11.06
N ILE A 284 7.55 -10.90 11.04
CA ILE A 284 7.89 -9.94 12.10
C ILE A 284 6.64 -9.12 12.50
N PRO A 285 5.56 -9.77 12.98
CA PRO A 285 4.23 -9.16 13.13
C PRO A 285 4.17 -7.99 14.13
N ASN A 286 5.18 -7.86 14.98
CA ASN A 286 5.30 -6.75 15.93
C ASN A 286 5.99 -5.52 15.33
N VAL A 287 6.60 -5.64 14.14
CA VAL A 287 7.18 -4.50 13.44
C VAL A 287 6.12 -3.83 12.57
N VAL A 288 5.85 -2.57 12.88
CA VAL A 288 4.96 -1.71 12.10
C VAL A 288 5.73 -0.45 11.71
N ALA A 289 5.73 -0.12 10.44
CA ALA A 289 6.32 1.12 9.94
C ALA A 289 5.26 2.04 9.38
N ALA A 290 5.42 3.35 9.59
CA ALA A 290 4.59 4.40 9.03
C ALA A 290 5.46 5.49 8.41
N ALA A 291 5.09 5.96 7.22
CA ALA A 291 5.85 6.98 6.51
C ALA A 291 4.95 8.16 6.14
N THR A 292 5.43 9.38 6.42
CA THR A 292 4.79 10.59 5.94
C THR A 292 5.17 10.87 4.48
N LEU A 293 4.33 11.62 3.79
CA LEU A 293 4.62 12.04 2.42
C LEU A 293 5.96 12.82 2.36
N PHE A 294 6.23 13.68 3.35
CA PHE A 294 7.43 14.51 3.40
C PHE A 294 8.58 13.91 4.24
N GLY A 295 8.71 12.59 4.24
CA GLY A 295 9.95 11.91 4.51
C GLY A 295 10.21 11.47 5.95
N TYR A 296 9.29 11.66 6.90
CA TYR A 296 9.42 11.07 8.22
C TYR A 296 9.04 9.59 8.17
N VAL A 297 9.83 8.77 8.87
CA VAL A 297 9.55 7.34 9.06
C VAL A 297 9.46 7.07 10.55
N TYR A 298 8.39 6.41 10.94
CA TYR A 298 8.14 5.93 12.30
C TYR A 298 8.14 4.43 12.30
N VAL A 299 8.65 3.83 13.35
CA VAL A 299 8.69 2.38 13.54
C VAL A 299 8.24 2.04 14.96
N SER A 300 7.41 1.02 15.05
CA SER A 300 7.07 0.30 16.28
C SER A 300 7.65 -1.10 16.18
N THR A 301 8.11 -1.66 17.31
CA THR A 301 8.59 -3.06 17.42
C THR A 301 7.78 -3.89 18.40
N ASP A 302 6.68 -3.36 18.91
CA ASP A 302 5.77 -3.98 19.90
C ASP A 302 4.32 -4.09 19.41
N GLY A 303 4.12 -4.03 18.07
CA GLY A 303 2.79 -4.17 17.46
C GLY A 303 1.99 -2.88 17.39
N GLY A 304 2.66 -1.74 17.50
CA GLY A 304 2.06 -0.41 17.34
C GLY A 304 1.70 0.27 18.65
N ASP A 305 2.23 -0.20 19.79
CA ASP A 305 1.99 0.40 21.11
C ASP A 305 2.92 1.59 21.35
N GLU A 306 4.23 1.42 21.13
CA GLU A 306 5.23 2.47 21.21
C GLU A 306 5.89 2.71 19.85
N TRP A 307 6.21 3.98 19.56
CA TRP A 307 6.76 4.38 18.27
C TRP A 307 8.04 5.20 18.42
N THR A 308 8.96 4.99 17.50
CA THR A 308 10.19 5.78 17.36
C THR A 308 10.20 6.45 15.99
N LYS A 309 10.50 7.74 15.92
CA LYS A 309 10.83 8.41 14.65
C LYS A 309 12.29 8.13 14.32
N LEU A 310 12.56 7.63 13.12
CA LEU A 310 13.93 7.43 12.65
C LEU A 310 14.62 8.77 12.37
N ASP A 311 15.93 8.83 12.61
CA ASP A 311 16.73 10.04 12.41
C ASP A 311 16.83 10.44 10.94
N LYS A 312 16.90 9.45 10.06
CA LYS A 312 16.96 9.68 8.62
C LYS A 312 15.64 10.22 8.10
N GLU A 313 15.71 11.38 7.46
CA GLU A 313 14.61 11.98 6.72
C GLU A 313 14.83 11.83 5.21
N PHE A 314 13.76 11.67 4.46
CA PHE A 314 13.77 11.46 3.03
C PHE A 314 13.09 12.63 2.30
N GLY A 315 13.09 12.59 0.98
CA GLY A 315 12.17 13.38 0.17
C GLY A 315 10.77 12.78 0.19
N GLU A 316 10.01 12.99 -0.87
CA GLU A 316 8.64 12.47 -0.96
C GLU A 316 8.62 10.93 -0.98
N ILE A 317 8.10 10.31 0.10
CA ILE A 317 7.96 8.86 0.21
C ILE A 317 6.65 8.42 -0.46
N ARG A 318 6.74 7.41 -1.32
CA ARG A 318 5.59 6.80 -2.01
C ARG A 318 5.41 5.31 -1.75
N SER A 319 6.38 4.67 -1.14
CA SER A 319 6.26 3.28 -0.71
C SER A 319 7.23 2.98 0.43
N ILE A 320 6.85 2.04 1.28
CA ILE A 320 7.67 1.52 2.37
C ILE A 320 7.40 0.02 2.51
N ALA A 321 8.43 -0.75 2.85
CA ALA A 321 8.31 -2.15 3.20
C ALA A 321 9.22 -2.50 4.38
N VAL A 322 8.84 -3.51 5.16
CA VAL A 322 9.66 -4.08 6.23
C VAL A 322 9.78 -5.59 6.03
N THR A 323 10.97 -6.14 6.29
CA THR A 323 11.25 -7.58 6.14
C THR A 323 12.14 -8.05 7.28
N PRO A 324 12.08 -9.34 7.69
CA PRO A 324 13.07 -9.91 8.59
C PRO A 324 14.46 -9.91 7.94
N ASN A 325 15.50 -10.02 8.78
CA ASN A 325 16.91 -10.17 8.31
C ASN A 325 17.29 -11.63 8.16
#